data_967babbdb302a3014860175ff005e4d0
#
_entry.id   967babbdb302a3014860175ff005e4d0
#
_cell.length_a   1.000
_cell.length_b   1.000
_cell.length_c   1.000
_cell.angle_alpha   90.00
_cell.angle_beta   90.00
_cell.angle_gamma   90.00
#
_symmetry.space_group_name_H-M   'P 1'
#
loop_
_entity.id
_entity.type
_entity.pdbx_description
1 polymer ?
#
loop_
_entity_poly.entity_id
_entity_poly.type
_entity_poly.pdbx_seq_one_letter_code
_entity_poly.pdbx_strand_id
1 'polypeptide(L)'
;EGPKLEPLRASLAGQAGVGVEVRLLDRDAARELLPIAQFDDAALIGYEPEAGFADAYLVATGFARAARRQGVKIMEGVNVERLLLEGGRVVGVETNQGTFHSNTVISTQNIWAGDIEQWTGVPTPVKAERHAVLALAGPEAYSFKMPVFKDLGSPGMLYCRSYGGNQMLVSEGTVGEALAQPDNEQGDISMDYVVEVGSQVAERFPSFA
;
A
#
# COMPACT_ATOMS: atom_id res chain seq x y z
N GLU A 1 15.12 19.32 -14.99
CA GLU A 1 13.65 19.34 -15.21
C GLU A 1 13.18 17.93 -15.60
N GLY A 2 12.72 17.12 -14.63
CA GLY A 2 12.26 15.75 -14.87
C GLY A 2 10.73 15.69 -15.05
N PRO A 3 10.20 14.73 -15.80
CA PRO A 3 8.78 14.61 -16.13
C PRO A 3 7.87 14.42 -14.89
N LYS A 4 8.43 14.14 -13.72
CA LYS A 4 7.70 13.93 -12.47
C LYS A 4 7.64 15.17 -11.55
N LEU A 5 8.35 16.27 -11.87
CA LEU A 5 8.39 17.46 -11.01
C LEU A 5 7.05 18.20 -10.94
N GLU A 6 6.43 18.48 -12.08
CA GLU A 6 5.13 19.18 -12.11
C GLU A 6 4.01 18.36 -11.48
N PRO A 7 3.87 17.03 -11.73
CA PRO A 7 2.94 16.19 -11.00
C PRO A 7 3.16 16.20 -9.50
N LEU A 8 4.41 16.19 -9.02
CA LEU A 8 4.71 16.27 -7.59
C LEU A 8 4.30 17.63 -7.00
N ARG A 9 4.62 18.75 -7.68
CA ARG A 9 4.18 20.09 -7.25
C ARG A 9 2.66 20.20 -7.16
N ALA A 10 1.96 19.70 -8.17
CA ALA A 10 0.50 19.69 -8.19
C ALA A 10 -0.09 18.84 -7.06
N SER A 11 0.50 17.67 -6.78
CA SER A 11 0.10 16.81 -5.66
C SER A 11 0.27 17.51 -4.32
N LEU A 12 1.45 18.09 -4.06
CA LEU A 12 1.73 18.82 -2.81
C LEU A 12 0.81 20.04 -2.63
N ALA A 13 0.54 20.77 -3.72
CA ALA A 13 -0.40 21.90 -3.69
C ALA A 13 -1.84 21.44 -3.43
N GLY A 14 -2.25 20.31 -4.01
CA GLY A 14 -3.58 19.71 -3.77
C GLY A 14 -3.75 19.30 -2.31
N GLN A 15 -2.76 18.68 -1.72
CA GLN A 15 -2.74 18.29 -0.30
C GLN A 15 -2.83 19.51 0.61
N ALA A 16 -2.02 20.55 0.36
CA ALA A 16 -2.10 21.80 1.10
C ALA A 16 -3.48 22.47 0.97
N GLY A 17 -4.11 22.38 -0.21
CA GLY A 17 -5.44 22.91 -0.49
C GLY A 17 -6.57 22.27 0.31
N VAL A 18 -6.38 21.04 0.81
CA VAL A 18 -7.33 20.33 1.69
C VAL A 18 -6.90 20.35 3.16
N GLY A 19 -5.90 21.17 3.51
CA GLY A 19 -5.48 21.39 4.89
C GLY A 19 -4.38 20.45 5.41
N VAL A 20 -3.74 19.66 4.55
CA VAL A 20 -2.55 18.88 4.93
C VAL A 20 -1.36 19.83 5.05
N GLU A 21 -0.63 19.75 6.15
CA GLU A 21 0.62 20.49 6.29
C GLU A 21 1.69 19.90 5.36
N VAL A 22 2.14 20.70 4.40
CA VAL A 22 3.19 20.34 3.46
C VAL A 22 4.31 21.37 3.54
N ARG A 23 5.54 20.90 3.66
CA ARG A 23 6.76 21.74 3.65
C ARG A 23 7.60 21.35 2.43
N LEU A 24 8.10 22.38 1.73
CA LEU A 24 9.16 22.17 0.74
C LEU A 24 10.50 22.34 1.48
N LEU A 25 11.35 21.32 1.37
CA LEU A 25 12.66 21.32 1.99
C LEU A 25 13.74 21.58 0.94
N ASP A 26 14.76 22.33 1.34
CA ASP A 26 16.04 22.28 0.66
C ASP A 26 16.82 21.00 1.05
N ARG A 27 17.96 20.78 0.39
CA ARG A 27 18.76 19.56 0.60
C ARG A 27 19.36 19.48 2.00
N ASP A 28 19.69 20.61 2.60
CA ASP A 28 20.32 20.65 3.93
C ASP A 28 19.28 20.34 5.01
N ALA A 29 18.10 20.92 4.94
CA ALA A 29 16.98 20.56 5.81
C ALA A 29 16.56 19.10 5.66
N ALA A 30 16.59 18.56 4.44
CA ALA A 30 16.30 17.14 4.21
C ALA A 30 17.37 16.22 4.82
N ARG A 31 18.66 16.58 4.74
CA ARG A 31 19.75 15.84 5.40
C ARG A 31 19.67 15.90 6.92
N GLU A 32 19.24 17.03 7.48
CA GLU A 32 18.97 17.11 8.93
C GLU A 32 17.84 16.18 9.36
N LEU A 33 16.77 16.12 8.57
CA LEU A 33 15.61 15.25 8.83
C LEU A 33 15.93 13.77 8.66
N LEU A 34 16.72 13.42 7.64
CA LEU A 34 17.06 12.03 7.29
C LEU A 34 18.55 11.91 6.93
N PRO A 35 19.45 11.90 7.92
CA PRO A 35 20.90 11.98 7.71
C PRO A 35 21.50 10.79 6.97
N ILE A 36 20.80 9.66 6.91
CA ILE A 36 21.28 8.45 6.21
C ILE A 36 21.01 8.47 4.71
N ALA A 37 20.18 9.42 4.23
CA ALA A 37 19.81 9.48 2.82
C ALA A 37 20.65 10.53 2.05
N GLN A 38 20.90 10.24 0.78
CA GLN A 38 21.51 11.18 -0.17
C GLN A 38 20.42 11.99 -0.88
N PHE A 39 20.67 13.31 -0.99
CA PHE A 39 19.74 14.24 -1.62
C PHE A 39 20.39 15.11 -2.71
N ASP A 40 21.65 14.81 -3.13
CA ASP A 40 22.40 15.66 -4.05
C ASP A 40 21.74 15.80 -5.43
N ASP A 41 21.06 14.78 -5.88
CA ASP A 41 20.31 14.69 -7.13
C ASP A 41 18.86 15.21 -7.01
N ALA A 42 18.36 15.44 -5.80
CA ALA A 42 16.97 15.84 -5.58
C ALA A 42 16.72 17.26 -6.10
N ALA A 43 15.76 17.40 -7.02
CA ALA A 43 15.31 18.66 -7.57
C ALA A 43 14.14 19.31 -6.80
N LEU A 44 13.38 18.50 -6.06
CA LEU A 44 12.26 18.91 -5.22
C LEU A 44 12.08 17.91 -4.09
N ILE A 45 11.91 18.41 -2.87
CA ILE A 45 11.68 17.59 -1.69
C ILE A 45 10.43 18.12 -0.98
N GLY A 46 9.39 17.28 -0.89
CA GLY A 46 8.18 17.55 -0.11
C GLY A 46 8.20 16.77 1.19
N TYR A 47 7.81 17.39 2.28
CA TYR A 47 7.69 16.76 3.59
C TYR A 47 6.33 17.05 4.21
N GLU A 48 5.70 16.00 4.68
CA GLU A 48 4.44 16.04 5.42
C GLU A 48 4.71 15.61 6.86
N PRO A 49 4.82 16.54 7.81
CA PRO A 49 5.23 16.26 9.19
C PRO A 49 4.24 15.35 9.94
N GLU A 50 2.95 15.41 9.60
CA GLU A 50 1.90 14.60 10.22
C GLU A 50 1.64 13.27 9.47
N ALA A 51 2.39 13.00 8.38
CA ALA A 51 2.28 11.73 7.66
C ALA A 51 2.89 10.58 8.44
N GLY A 52 2.42 9.38 8.15
CA GLY A 52 2.92 8.18 8.80
C GLY A 52 2.34 6.91 8.20
N PHE A 53 2.49 5.82 8.94
CA PHE A 53 1.90 4.53 8.59
C PHE A 53 1.25 3.90 9.81
N ALA A 54 0.30 3.02 9.57
CA ALA A 54 -0.37 2.25 10.60
C ALA A 54 -0.22 0.74 10.32
N ASP A 55 -0.25 -0.05 11.37
CA ASP A 55 -0.33 -1.50 11.23
C ASP A 55 -1.73 -1.89 10.74
N ALA A 56 -1.78 -2.52 9.55
CA ALA A 56 -3.04 -2.86 8.89
C ALA A 56 -3.90 -3.83 9.72
N TYR A 57 -3.28 -4.78 10.41
CA TYR A 57 -3.99 -5.72 11.27
C TYR A 57 -4.61 -5.02 12.49
N LEU A 58 -3.87 -4.13 13.14
CA LEU A 58 -4.39 -3.36 14.28
C LEU A 58 -5.52 -2.43 13.87
N VAL A 59 -5.41 -1.79 12.69
CA VAL A 59 -6.48 -0.95 12.13
C VAL A 59 -7.73 -1.79 11.87
N ALA A 60 -7.62 -2.89 11.13
CA ALA A 60 -8.76 -3.75 10.79
C ALA A 60 -9.43 -4.32 12.05
N THR A 61 -8.65 -4.85 12.99
CA THR A 61 -9.20 -5.38 14.25
C THR A 61 -9.77 -4.29 15.15
N GLY A 62 -9.22 -3.07 15.10
CA GLY A 62 -9.77 -1.90 15.79
C GLY A 62 -11.18 -1.55 15.28
N PHE A 63 -11.33 -1.46 13.95
CA PHE A 63 -12.65 -1.26 13.33
C PHE A 63 -13.62 -2.40 13.62
N ALA A 64 -13.17 -3.65 13.54
CA ALA A 64 -14.01 -4.81 13.87
C ALA A 64 -14.53 -4.76 15.31
N ARG A 65 -13.67 -4.43 16.28
CA ARG A 65 -14.08 -4.24 17.67
C ARG A 65 -15.10 -3.10 17.84
N ALA A 66 -14.89 -1.97 17.13
CA ALA A 66 -15.82 -0.85 17.17
C ALA A 66 -17.18 -1.23 16.57
N ALA A 67 -17.21 -1.93 15.45
CA ALA A 67 -18.42 -2.42 14.81
C ALA A 67 -19.20 -3.39 15.73
N ARG A 68 -18.51 -4.35 16.35
CA ARG A 68 -19.14 -5.28 17.33
C ARG A 68 -19.80 -4.53 18.49
N ARG A 69 -19.18 -3.45 19.01
CA ARG A 69 -19.79 -2.60 20.05
C ARG A 69 -21.07 -1.90 19.60
N GLN A 70 -21.24 -1.69 18.30
CA GLN A 70 -22.45 -1.13 17.69
C GLN A 70 -23.47 -2.23 17.30
N GLY A 71 -23.27 -3.47 17.72
CA GLY A 71 -24.17 -4.57 17.43
C GLY A 71 -23.96 -5.25 16.08
N VAL A 72 -22.92 -4.91 15.34
CA VAL A 72 -22.59 -5.57 14.07
C VAL A 72 -22.12 -7.01 14.35
N LYS A 73 -22.71 -7.96 13.64
CA LYS A 73 -22.30 -9.36 13.66
C LYS A 73 -21.17 -9.58 12.65
N ILE A 74 -20.00 -9.95 13.10
CA ILE A 74 -18.86 -10.29 12.26
C ILE A 74 -18.67 -11.80 12.34
N MET A 75 -18.74 -12.45 11.21
CA MET A 75 -18.58 -13.89 11.05
C MET A 75 -17.29 -14.16 10.27
N GLU A 76 -16.32 -14.77 10.95
CA GLU A 76 -15.05 -15.18 10.37
C GLU A 76 -15.12 -16.63 9.85
N GLY A 77 -14.33 -16.99 8.83
CA GLY A 77 -14.39 -18.31 8.22
C GLY A 77 -15.67 -18.59 7.42
N VAL A 78 -16.43 -17.53 7.08
CA VAL A 78 -17.58 -17.62 6.21
C VAL A 78 -17.20 -17.17 4.81
N ASN A 79 -17.27 -18.10 3.86
CA ASN A 79 -17.05 -17.84 2.44
C ASN A 79 -18.37 -17.61 1.72
N VAL A 80 -18.49 -16.47 1.03
CA VAL A 80 -19.64 -16.17 0.18
C VAL A 80 -19.42 -16.86 -1.17
N GLU A 81 -20.32 -17.75 -1.54
CA GLU A 81 -20.23 -18.57 -2.75
C GLU A 81 -20.96 -17.95 -3.93
N ARG A 82 -22.06 -17.21 -3.66
CA ARG A 82 -22.77 -16.45 -4.69
C ARG A 82 -23.75 -15.41 -4.10
N LEU A 83 -24.14 -14.47 -4.96
CA LEU A 83 -25.30 -13.62 -4.70
C LEU A 83 -26.61 -14.36 -5.06
N LEU A 84 -27.64 -14.14 -4.24
CA LEU A 84 -28.99 -14.59 -4.55
C LEU A 84 -29.74 -13.45 -5.24
N LEU A 85 -30.25 -13.74 -6.44
CA LEU A 85 -30.96 -12.77 -7.28
C LEU A 85 -32.38 -13.25 -7.58
N GLU A 86 -33.36 -12.37 -7.37
CA GLU A 86 -34.75 -12.59 -7.76
C GLU A 86 -35.24 -11.38 -8.57
N GLY A 87 -35.72 -11.62 -9.79
CA GLY A 87 -36.18 -10.54 -10.66
C GLY A 87 -35.11 -9.46 -10.94
N GLY A 88 -33.82 -9.84 -10.98
CA GLY A 88 -32.69 -8.92 -11.17
C GLY A 88 -32.31 -8.09 -9.95
N ARG A 89 -32.85 -8.40 -8.77
CA ARG A 89 -32.53 -7.75 -7.50
C ARG A 89 -31.83 -8.69 -6.55
N VAL A 90 -30.88 -8.17 -5.78
CA VAL A 90 -30.22 -8.92 -4.70
C VAL A 90 -31.23 -9.18 -3.58
N VAL A 91 -31.33 -10.46 -3.16
CA VAL A 91 -32.16 -10.89 -2.03
C VAL A 91 -31.34 -11.57 -0.92
N GLY A 92 -30.04 -11.72 -1.11
CA GLY A 92 -29.16 -12.30 -0.12
C GLY A 92 -27.86 -12.84 -0.71
N VAL A 93 -27.21 -13.66 0.10
CA VAL A 93 -25.98 -14.39 -0.26
C VAL A 93 -26.09 -15.85 0.18
N GLU A 94 -25.52 -16.76 -0.60
CA GLU A 94 -25.26 -18.12 -0.20
C GLU A 94 -23.81 -18.24 0.26
N THR A 95 -23.59 -18.99 1.33
CA THR A 95 -22.28 -19.16 1.93
C THR A 95 -22.05 -20.64 2.31
N ASN A 96 -20.78 -20.99 2.57
CA ASN A 96 -20.43 -22.32 3.12
C ASN A 96 -21.06 -22.63 4.49
N GLN A 97 -21.74 -21.67 5.13
CA GLN A 97 -22.41 -21.84 6.43
C GLN A 97 -23.92 -21.54 6.36
N GLY A 98 -24.50 -21.53 5.14
CA GLY A 98 -25.91 -21.30 4.92
C GLY A 98 -26.22 -19.98 4.21
N THR A 99 -27.50 -19.67 4.14
CA THR A 99 -28.03 -18.52 3.40
C THR A 99 -28.32 -17.36 4.33
N PHE A 100 -27.95 -16.16 3.88
CA PHE A 100 -28.29 -14.90 4.57
C PHE A 100 -29.14 -14.04 3.62
N HIS A 101 -30.33 -13.64 4.08
CA HIS A 101 -31.23 -12.79 3.30
C HIS A 101 -31.03 -11.32 3.62
N SER A 102 -30.92 -10.50 2.57
CA SER A 102 -30.86 -9.04 2.65
C SER A 102 -31.18 -8.43 1.29
N ASN A 103 -31.86 -7.32 1.27
CA ASN A 103 -32.13 -6.55 0.06
C ASN A 103 -30.95 -5.66 -0.36
N THR A 104 -29.89 -5.62 0.45
CA THR A 104 -28.68 -4.86 0.17
C THR A 104 -27.47 -5.66 0.60
N VAL A 105 -26.52 -5.80 -0.32
CA VAL A 105 -25.23 -6.43 -0.09
C VAL A 105 -24.13 -5.45 -0.54
N ILE A 106 -23.16 -5.23 0.32
CA ILE A 106 -21.99 -4.40 0.02
C ILE A 106 -20.78 -5.33 -0.10
N SER A 107 -20.20 -5.40 -1.29
CA SER A 107 -18.97 -6.17 -1.53
C SER A 107 -17.74 -5.29 -1.33
N THR A 108 -16.79 -5.78 -0.54
CA THR A 108 -15.47 -5.16 -0.32
C THR A 108 -14.36 -6.18 -0.60
N GLN A 109 -14.58 -7.06 -1.56
CA GLN A 109 -13.72 -8.20 -1.89
C GLN A 109 -12.35 -7.81 -2.49
N ASN A 110 -12.11 -6.54 -2.82
CA ASN A 110 -10.86 -6.06 -3.39
C ASN A 110 -10.46 -6.88 -4.64
N ILE A 111 -9.34 -7.60 -4.60
CA ILE A 111 -8.80 -8.37 -5.73
C ILE A 111 -9.68 -9.54 -6.17
N TRP A 112 -10.62 -10.00 -5.33
CA TRP A 112 -11.62 -11.02 -5.67
C TRP A 112 -12.93 -10.43 -6.24
N ALA A 113 -12.96 -9.14 -6.55
CA ALA A 113 -14.17 -8.48 -7.07
C ALA A 113 -14.66 -9.05 -8.42
N GLY A 114 -13.84 -9.83 -9.13
CA GLY A 114 -14.24 -10.59 -10.32
C GLY A 114 -15.42 -11.55 -10.09
N ASP A 115 -15.61 -12.05 -8.87
CA ASP A 115 -16.75 -12.88 -8.52
C ASP A 115 -18.09 -12.12 -8.71
N ILE A 116 -18.10 -10.82 -8.41
CA ILE A 116 -19.29 -9.98 -8.62
C ILE A 116 -19.68 -9.92 -10.07
N GLU A 117 -18.71 -9.83 -10.98
CA GLU A 117 -18.96 -9.85 -12.42
C GLU A 117 -19.57 -11.20 -12.85
N GLN A 118 -19.04 -12.31 -12.35
CA GLN A 118 -19.56 -13.64 -12.64
C GLN A 118 -21.01 -13.80 -12.13
N TRP A 119 -21.33 -13.28 -10.97
CA TRP A 119 -22.65 -13.43 -10.34
C TRP A 119 -23.71 -12.49 -10.91
N THR A 120 -23.30 -11.31 -11.38
CA THR A 120 -24.23 -10.24 -11.77
C THR A 120 -24.20 -9.89 -13.26
N GLY A 121 -23.14 -10.25 -13.97
CA GLY A 121 -22.85 -9.77 -15.32
C GLY A 121 -22.43 -8.30 -15.39
N VAL A 122 -22.19 -7.64 -14.25
CA VAL A 122 -21.74 -6.24 -14.21
C VAL A 122 -20.21 -6.22 -14.23
N PRO A 123 -19.57 -5.59 -15.23
CA PRO A 123 -18.12 -5.54 -15.32
C PRO A 123 -17.48 -4.90 -14.09
N THR A 124 -16.46 -5.54 -13.55
CA THR A 124 -15.70 -5.07 -12.40
C THR A 124 -14.24 -4.85 -12.80
N PRO A 125 -13.81 -3.63 -13.11
CA PRO A 125 -12.48 -3.35 -13.67
C PRO A 125 -11.37 -3.40 -12.62
N VAL A 126 -11.28 -4.53 -11.90
CA VAL A 126 -10.26 -4.80 -10.89
C VAL A 126 -9.29 -5.84 -11.44
N LYS A 127 -7.99 -5.58 -11.27
CA LYS A 127 -6.92 -6.52 -11.59
C LYS A 127 -6.10 -6.78 -10.34
N ALA A 128 -5.75 -8.03 -10.10
CA ALA A 128 -4.83 -8.41 -9.06
C ALA A 128 -3.38 -8.22 -9.55
N GLU A 129 -2.55 -7.59 -8.73
CA GLU A 129 -1.13 -7.42 -9.01
C GLU A 129 -0.33 -7.77 -7.75
N ARG A 130 0.81 -8.42 -7.96
CA ARG A 130 1.75 -8.74 -6.89
C ARG A 130 2.80 -7.66 -6.76
N HIS A 131 2.94 -7.12 -5.56
CA HIS A 131 4.03 -6.22 -5.19
C HIS A 131 4.97 -6.90 -4.20
N ALA A 132 6.23 -7.01 -4.56
CA ALA A 132 7.25 -7.55 -3.67
C ALA A 132 7.73 -6.47 -2.68
N VAL A 133 7.97 -6.88 -1.44
CA VAL A 133 8.51 -6.03 -0.37
C VAL A 133 9.71 -6.73 0.24
N LEU A 134 10.83 -6.05 0.32
CA LEU A 134 12.04 -6.53 0.99
C LEU A 134 12.14 -5.97 2.40
N ALA A 135 12.57 -6.79 3.35
CA ALA A 135 12.98 -6.33 4.68
C ALA A 135 14.50 -6.34 4.73
N LEU A 136 15.11 -5.17 4.78
CA LEU A 136 16.55 -4.99 4.85
C LEU A 136 16.99 -4.75 6.29
N ALA A 137 18.03 -5.46 6.74
CA ALA A 137 18.69 -5.16 8.00
C ALA A 137 19.68 -4.00 7.80
N GLY A 138 19.49 -2.93 8.55
CA GLY A 138 20.42 -1.83 8.58
C GLY A 138 21.63 -2.10 9.49
N PRO A 139 22.64 -1.25 9.47
CA PRO A 139 23.76 -1.30 10.40
C PRO A 139 23.27 -1.19 11.86
N GLU A 140 24.05 -1.70 12.81
CA GLU A 140 23.68 -1.67 14.24
C GLU A 140 23.35 -0.26 14.77
N ALA A 141 23.99 0.75 14.22
CA ALA A 141 23.74 2.16 14.56
C ALA A 141 22.39 2.68 14.04
N TYR A 142 21.69 1.93 13.19
CA TYR A 142 20.42 2.32 12.62
C TYR A 142 19.27 1.93 13.55
N SER A 143 18.97 2.78 14.51
CA SER A 143 17.90 2.54 15.50
C SER A 143 16.82 3.60 15.53
N PHE A 144 16.80 4.53 14.56
CA PHE A 144 15.84 5.63 14.58
C PHE A 144 14.64 5.39 13.65
N LYS A 145 13.55 6.07 13.98
CA LYS A 145 12.37 6.08 13.11
C LYS A 145 12.60 7.06 11.97
N MET A 146 12.72 6.54 10.74
CA MET A 146 12.72 7.38 9.55
C MET A 146 11.28 7.74 9.14
N PRO A 147 11.06 8.90 8.50
CA PRO A 147 9.81 9.17 7.79
C PRO A 147 9.53 8.07 6.75
N VAL A 148 8.25 7.91 6.37
CA VAL A 148 7.96 7.19 5.13
C VAL A 148 8.59 7.96 3.98
N PHE A 149 9.42 7.28 3.21
CA PHE A 149 10.21 7.89 2.15
C PHE A 149 9.78 7.35 0.79
N LYS A 150 9.64 8.22 -0.19
CA LYS A 150 9.40 7.84 -1.57
C LYS A 150 10.29 8.64 -2.50
N ASP A 151 11.10 7.94 -3.28
CA ASP A 151 11.94 8.51 -4.32
C ASP A 151 11.27 8.37 -5.69
N LEU A 152 10.64 9.43 -6.15
CA LEU A 152 10.01 9.47 -7.46
C LEU A 152 11.04 9.58 -8.61
N GLY A 153 12.28 9.92 -8.29
CA GLY A 153 13.40 10.03 -9.25
C GLY A 153 14.04 8.69 -9.57
N SER A 154 14.02 7.73 -8.65
CA SER A 154 14.58 6.41 -8.88
C SER A 154 13.82 5.64 -9.97
N PRO A 155 14.46 4.70 -10.69
CA PRO A 155 13.84 3.93 -11.76
C PRO A 155 12.55 3.23 -11.33
N GLY A 156 12.56 2.55 -10.18
CA GLY A 156 11.43 1.84 -9.60
C GLY A 156 10.51 2.69 -8.72
N MET A 157 10.76 4.01 -8.57
CA MET A 157 10.08 4.85 -7.59
C MET A 157 10.19 4.26 -6.17
N LEU A 158 11.41 4.10 -5.70
CA LEU A 158 11.76 3.49 -4.42
C LEU A 158 10.87 4.02 -3.29
N TYR A 159 10.28 3.09 -2.55
CA TYR A 159 9.46 3.38 -1.38
C TYR A 159 10.03 2.65 -0.17
N CYS A 160 10.23 3.35 0.93
CA CYS A 160 10.75 2.74 2.15
C CYS A 160 10.20 3.36 3.43
N ARG A 161 10.25 2.58 4.48
CA ARG A 161 9.90 2.99 5.85
C ARG A 161 10.61 2.14 6.89
N SER A 162 10.71 2.63 8.09
CA SER A 162 11.20 1.82 9.22
C SER A 162 10.28 0.63 9.52
N TYR A 163 10.88 -0.48 9.95
CA TYR A 163 10.18 -1.73 10.27
C TYR A 163 10.74 -2.36 11.57
N GLY A 164 10.63 -1.64 12.67
CA GLY A 164 11.08 -2.13 13.98
C GLY A 164 12.58 -2.43 14.07
N GLY A 165 13.18 -2.26 15.23
CA GLY A 165 14.62 -2.47 15.42
C GLY A 165 15.44 -1.65 14.43
N ASN A 166 16.38 -2.30 13.76
CA ASN A 166 17.24 -1.71 12.72
C ASN A 166 16.82 -2.11 11.29
N GLN A 167 15.55 -2.48 11.08
CA GLN A 167 15.07 -2.91 9.76
C GLN A 167 14.36 -1.79 9.01
N MET A 168 14.46 -1.84 7.68
CA MET A 168 13.76 -1.00 6.73
C MET A 168 12.96 -1.89 5.76
N LEU A 169 11.67 -1.64 5.61
CA LEU A 169 10.90 -2.19 4.49
C LEU A 169 11.11 -1.34 3.26
N VAL A 170 11.34 -2.02 2.16
CA VAL A 170 11.62 -1.41 0.85
C VAL A 170 10.78 -2.09 -0.21
N SER A 171 10.24 -1.30 -1.11
CA SER A 171 9.52 -1.76 -2.29
C SER A 171 9.63 -0.72 -3.41
N GLU A 172 9.19 -1.09 -4.59
CA GLU A 172 9.02 -0.17 -5.70
C GLU A 172 7.56 0.29 -5.83
N GLY A 173 7.38 1.51 -6.31
CA GLY A 173 6.05 2.09 -6.58
C GLY A 173 5.59 1.90 -8.02
N THR A 174 6.24 1.03 -8.78
CA THR A 174 5.86 0.64 -10.15
C THR A 174 4.71 -0.36 -10.13
N VAL A 175 4.12 -0.59 -11.30
CA VAL A 175 3.07 -1.62 -11.48
C VAL A 175 3.67 -2.99 -11.19
N GLY A 176 3.00 -3.76 -10.34
CA GLY A 176 3.41 -5.10 -9.97
C GLY A 176 3.15 -6.13 -11.08
N GLU A 177 3.53 -7.38 -10.83
CA GLU A 177 3.23 -8.49 -11.72
C GLU A 177 1.72 -8.79 -11.70
N ALA A 178 1.09 -8.81 -12.87
CA ALA A 178 -0.34 -9.15 -12.97
C ALA A 178 -0.58 -10.62 -12.63
N LEU A 179 -1.53 -10.88 -11.75
CA LEU A 179 -1.96 -12.23 -11.37
C LEU A 179 -3.22 -12.63 -12.14
N ALA A 180 -3.20 -13.81 -12.75
CA ALA A 180 -4.37 -14.36 -13.41
C ALA A 180 -5.47 -14.77 -12.42
N GLN A 181 -5.06 -15.23 -11.23
CA GLN A 181 -5.95 -15.62 -10.13
C GLN A 181 -5.34 -15.14 -8.81
N PRO A 182 -6.09 -14.43 -7.96
CA PRO A 182 -5.56 -13.89 -6.69
C PRO A 182 -5.05 -14.97 -5.72
N ASP A 183 -5.68 -16.14 -5.72
CA ASP A 183 -5.35 -17.25 -4.80
C ASP A 183 -4.17 -18.13 -5.26
N ASN A 184 -3.69 -17.93 -6.48
CA ASN A 184 -2.58 -18.70 -7.06
C ASN A 184 -1.22 -18.03 -6.84
N GLU A 185 -1.10 -17.17 -5.85
CA GLU A 185 0.16 -16.56 -5.53
C GLU A 185 1.12 -17.57 -4.89
N GLN A 186 1.94 -18.21 -5.71
CA GLN A 186 3.07 -19.01 -5.27
C GLN A 186 4.29 -18.55 -6.09
N GLY A 187 5.13 -17.75 -5.48
CA GLY A 187 6.37 -17.32 -6.14
C GLY A 187 7.33 -16.69 -5.18
N ASP A 188 8.58 -17.12 -5.28
CA ASP A 188 9.68 -16.46 -4.61
C ASP A 188 9.98 -15.12 -5.28
N ILE A 189 10.51 -14.17 -4.51
CA ILE A 189 11.05 -12.94 -5.05
C ILE A 189 12.31 -13.28 -5.84
N SER A 190 12.40 -12.85 -7.10
CA SER A 190 13.58 -13.13 -7.93
C SER A 190 14.82 -12.42 -7.37
N MET A 191 15.99 -13.05 -7.53
CA MET A 191 17.25 -12.41 -7.16
C MET A 191 17.53 -11.15 -7.99
N ASP A 192 17.06 -11.09 -9.23
CA ASP A 192 17.19 -9.88 -10.07
C ASP A 192 16.45 -8.70 -9.44
N TYR A 193 15.22 -8.91 -8.93
CA TYR A 193 14.49 -7.89 -8.19
C TYR A 193 15.22 -7.46 -6.91
N VAL A 194 15.77 -8.41 -6.16
CA VAL A 194 16.56 -8.10 -4.95
C VAL A 194 17.76 -7.24 -5.27
N VAL A 195 18.48 -7.57 -6.35
CA VAL A 195 19.66 -6.81 -6.80
C VAL A 195 19.25 -5.42 -7.30
N GLU A 196 18.18 -5.31 -8.08
CA GLU A 196 17.70 -4.04 -8.61
C GLU A 196 17.28 -3.08 -7.48
N VAL A 197 16.41 -3.54 -6.57
CA VAL A 197 15.98 -2.74 -5.42
C VAL A 197 17.13 -2.44 -4.48
N GLY A 198 18.02 -3.43 -4.23
CA GLY A 198 19.21 -3.25 -3.41
C GLY A 198 20.16 -2.19 -3.95
N SER A 199 20.33 -2.13 -5.27
CA SER A 199 21.16 -1.10 -5.91
C SER A 199 20.57 0.30 -5.72
N GLN A 200 19.25 0.48 -5.90
CA GLN A 200 18.58 1.76 -5.65
C GLN A 200 18.67 2.17 -4.17
N VAL A 201 18.59 1.20 -3.25
CA VAL A 201 18.78 1.46 -1.82
C VAL A 201 20.19 1.91 -1.54
N ALA A 202 21.21 1.24 -2.09
CA ALA A 202 22.61 1.59 -1.87
C ALA A 202 22.96 3.01 -2.38
N GLU A 203 22.36 3.43 -3.50
CA GLU A 203 22.49 4.80 -4.01
C GLU A 203 21.85 5.84 -3.08
N ARG A 204 20.63 5.57 -2.62
CA ARG A 204 19.88 6.52 -1.78
C ARG A 204 20.30 6.49 -0.32
N PHE A 205 20.68 5.33 0.19
CA PHE A 205 21.07 5.07 1.58
C PHE A 205 22.42 4.34 1.64
N PRO A 206 23.54 5.01 1.46
CA PRO A 206 24.86 4.37 1.35
C PRO A 206 25.26 3.53 2.56
N SER A 207 24.68 3.77 3.73
CA SER A 207 24.92 2.96 4.93
C SER A 207 24.31 1.56 4.88
N PHE A 208 23.48 1.27 3.86
CA PHE A 208 22.89 -0.06 3.61
C PHE A 208 23.60 -0.82 2.47
N ALA A 209 24.68 -0.25 1.90
CA ALA A 209 25.44 -0.85 0.82
C ALA A 209 26.38 -1.98 1.32
#